data_35acb44419bc5dcc9524f2afe296110c
#
_entry.id   35acb44419bc5dcc9524f2afe296110c
#
_cell.length_a   1.000
_cell.length_b   1.000
_cell.length_c   1.000
_cell.angle_alpha   90.00
_cell.angle_beta   90.00
_cell.angle_gamma   90.00
#
_symmetry.space_group_name_H-M   'P 1'
#
loop_
_entity.id
_entity.type
_entity.pdbx_description
1 polymer ?
#
loop_
_entity_poly.entity_id
_entity_poly.type
_entity_poly.pdbx_seq_one_letter_code
_entity_poly.pdbx_strand_id
1 'polypeptide(L)'
;MFNRTCLWTHLDLGLLKTKAVGQSDGTYKISGQKIFITSGDHDLTENIIHLVLARSTDSPQGTKGISLFLVPKFLVNQDGSVGQRNGISTGSIETKMGIKGSATCVLNFDEATGYMIGPKDKGLNAMFTMMNLERIVVGIQGLGISEIAYQNSLAYAKERKQGKTNNSKSTNGADFIIEHADIRRTLLNMKSIIEGERALCFWLSQQTEVSLYHPNEKIKQEASDFVSLMTPVVKSLFTDLAMEITSDAMQIHGGYGYTKDQGIEQLYRDNRITPIYEGTNSVQAADLVFRKLINRNGDVISKFLEMIKSECETKHDKVKSFTKDLTYYLDILTKFTGWIVDKSKIEKDDVSAAANDYLKTLGYISIAFSWIKVLEISFKDYEENKEFYSEKINTATFYFEKVLPRAEYHYKSAVSGSSNIMKFKFN
;
A
#
# COMPACT_ATOMS: atom_id res chain seq x y z
N MET A 1 -18.37 16.66 -1.91
CA MET A 1 -17.28 15.74 -1.62
C MET A 1 -17.82 14.32 -1.75
N PHE A 2 -17.30 13.52 -2.67
CA PHE A 2 -17.72 12.14 -2.78
C PHE A 2 -17.22 11.37 -1.57
N ASN A 3 -18.14 10.84 -0.78
CA ASN A 3 -17.75 9.92 0.28
C ASN A 3 -17.41 8.57 -0.35
N ARG A 4 -16.13 8.22 -0.32
CA ARG A 4 -15.61 6.97 -0.88
C ARG A 4 -15.91 5.83 0.08
N THR A 5 -17.18 5.47 0.16
CA THR A 5 -17.63 4.39 1.04
C THR A 5 -17.23 3.05 0.44
N CYS A 6 -15.98 2.68 0.60
CA CYS A 6 -15.50 1.35 0.21
C CYS A 6 -15.98 0.33 1.24
N LEU A 7 -16.96 -0.43 0.86
CA LEU A 7 -17.85 -1.21 1.72
C LEU A 7 -17.38 -2.64 1.89
N TRP A 8 -16.35 -2.84 2.69
CA TRP A 8 -15.93 -4.17 3.14
C TRP A 8 -16.74 -4.59 4.36
N THR A 9 -17.94 -5.11 4.15
CA THR A 9 -18.70 -5.75 5.26
C THR A 9 -18.23 -7.15 5.54
N HIS A 10 -17.56 -7.80 4.57
CA HIS A 10 -16.93 -9.11 4.71
C HIS A 10 -15.75 -9.18 3.73
N LEU A 11 -14.68 -9.88 4.08
CA LEU A 11 -13.57 -10.21 3.20
C LEU A 11 -14.03 -10.97 1.94
N ASP A 12 -15.16 -11.67 2.03
CA ASP A 12 -15.83 -12.30 0.91
C ASP A 12 -17.06 -11.51 0.46
N LEU A 13 -16.88 -10.72 -0.59
CA LEU A 13 -17.96 -9.96 -1.23
C LEU A 13 -19.09 -10.86 -1.79
N GLY A 14 -18.81 -12.14 -2.02
CA GLY A 14 -19.82 -13.11 -2.44
C GLY A 14 -20.95 -13.29 -1.42
N LEU A 15 -20.64 -13.07 -0.13
CA LEU A 15 -21.59 -13.17 0.99
C LEU A 15 -22.37 -11.88 1.27
N LEU A 16 -22.28 -10.88 0.42
CA LEU A 16 -22.93 -9.59 0.56
C LEU A 16 -24.45 -9.75 0.72
N LYS A 17 -25.01 -9.19 1.82
CA LYS A 17 -26.42 -9.28 2.20
C LYS A 17 -27.26 -8.07 1.79
N THR A 18 -26.64 -6.92 1.45
CA THR A 18 -27.34 -5.70 1.03
C THR A 18 -28.11 -5.98 -0.26
N LYS A 19 -29.41 -5.66 -0.26
CA LYS A 19 -30.34 -5.91 -1.37
C LYS A 19 -30.68 -4.62 -2.10
N ALA A 20 -30.97 -4.75 -3.39
CA ALA A 20 -31.47 -3.67 -4.24
C ALA A 20 -32.73 -4.17 -4.96
N VAL A 21 -33.85 -3.47 -4.78
CA VAL A 21 -35.13 -3.80 -5.42
C VAL A 21 -35.44 -2.74 -6.44
N GLY A 22 -35.52 -3.10 -7.73
CA GLY A 22 -35.85 -2.17 -8.82
C GLY A 22 -37.26 -1.61 -8.71
N GLN A 23 -37.40 -0.33 -9.04
CA GLN A 23 -38.67 0.39 -9.05
C GLN A 23 -39.11 0.69 -10.50
N SER A 24 -40.38 1.00 -10.71
CA SER A 24 -40.95 1.30 -12.03
C SER A 24 -40.39 2.58 -12.67
N ASP A 25 -39.84 3.49 -11.85
CA ASP A 25 -39.24 4.76 -12.29
C ASP A 25 -37.74 4.63 -12.64
N GLY A 26 -37.18 3.40 -12.60
CA GLY A 26 -35.75 3.13 -12.86
C GLY A 26 -34.84 3.31 -11.66
N THR A 27 -35.35 3.75 -10.52
CA THR A 27 -34.58 3.78 -9.25
C THR A 27 -34.56 2.42 -8.56
N TYR A 28 -33.83 2.32 -7.47
CA TYR A 28 -33.71 1.11 -6.64
C TYR A 28 -33.93 1.45 -5.17
N LYS A 29 -34.60 0.55 -4.45
CA LYS A 29 -34.69 0.58 -3.00
C LYS A 29 -33.55 -0.30 -2.42
N ILE A 30 -32.65 0.34 -1.71
CA ILE A 30 -31.46 -0.29 -1.11
C ILE A 30 -31.75 -0.57 0.36
N SER A 31 -31.60 -1.83 0.78
CA SER A 31 -31.84 -2.25 2.17
C SER A 31 -30.70 -3.14 2.66
N GLY A 32 -30.22 -2.86 3.88
CA GLY A 32 -29.16 -3.61 4.54
C GLY A 32 -28.23 -2.74 5.37
N GLN A 33 -27.20 -3.33 5.90
CA GLN A 33 -26.21 -2.66 6.76
C GLN A 33 -24.82 -2.72 6.14
N LYS A 34 -24.04 -1.67 6.36
CA LYS A 34 -22.62 -1.58 6.01
C LYS A 34 -21.83 -1.14 7.24
N ILE A 35 -20.72 -1.81 7.50
CA ILE A 35 -19.85 -1.54 8.64
C ILE A 35 -18.48 -1.06 8.19
N PHE A 36 -17.72 -0.42 9.10
CA PHE A 36 -16.39 0.12 8.87
C PHE A 36 -16.33 1.17 7.75
N ILE A 37 -17.34 2.06 7.71
CA ILE A 37 -17.43 3.07 6.67
C ILE A 37 -16.73 4.35 7.11
N THR A 38 -15.54 4.56 6.58
CA THR A 38 -14.76 5.78 6.83
C THR A 38 -15.52 7.00 6.31
N SER A 39 -15.69 8.02 7.18
CA SER A 39 -16.46 9.22 6.88
C SER A 39 -17.88 8.91 6.38
N GLY A 40 -18.51 7.87 6.91
CA GLY A 40 -19.84 7.43 6.52
C GLY A 40 -20.93 8.47 6.78
N ASP A 41 -20.75 9.29 7.81
CA ASP A 41 -21.60 10.45 8.11
C ASP A 41 -20.76 11.59 8.67
N HIS A 42 -21.03 12.83 8.29
CA HIS A 42 -20.39 14.07 8.74
C HIS A 42 -21.20 15.29 8.31
N ASP A 43 -20.81 16.46 8.76
CA ASP A 43 -21.41 17.77 8.47
C ASP A 43 -20.46 18.71 7.67
N LEU A 44 -19.40 18.18 7.08
CA LEU A 44 -18.41 18.95 6.31
C LEU A 44 -18.88 19.37 4.92
N THR A 45 -20.00 18.80 4.45
CA THR A 45 -20.63 19.07 3.14
C THR A 45 -22.15 19.03 3.27
N GLU A 46 -22.83 19.72 2.37
CA GLU A 46 -24.31 19.75 2.33
C GLU A 46 -24.92 18.36 2.09
N ASN A 47 -24.26 17.51 1.32
CA ASN A 47 -24.73 16.16 1.03
C ASN A 47 -23.56 15.18 0.97
N ILE A 48 -23.86 13.91 1.19
CA ILE A 48 -22.92 12.78 1.06
C ILE A 48 -23.49 11.82 0.04
N ILE A 49 -22.68 11.48 -0.97
CA ILE A 49 -23.06 10.53 -2.01
C ILE A 49 -22.31 9.23 -1.78
N HIS A 50 -23.02 8.17 -1.41
CA HIS A 50 -22.45 6.85 -1.17
C HIS A 50 -22.41 6.02 -2.44
N LEU A 51 -21.27 5.38 -2.71
CA LEU A 51 -21.14 4.31 -3.70
C LEU A 51 -21.39 2.98 -2.99
N VAL A 52 -22.50 2.32 -3.27
CA VAL A 52 -22.98 1.16 -2.54
C VAL A 52 -23.01 -0.07 -3.42
N LEU A 53 -22.26 -1.12 -3.02
CA LEU A 53 -22.40 -2.45 -3.62
C LEU A 53 -23.61 -3.15 -3.03
N ALA A 54 -24.53 -3.59 -3.88
CA ALA A 54 -25.72 -4.34 -3.48
C ALA A 54 -26.07 -5.40 -4.53
N ARG A 55 -26.87 -6.38 -4.13
CA ARG A 55 -27.36 -7.45 -4.99
C ARG A 55 -28.81 -7.19 -5.36
N SER A 56 -29.11 -7.16 -6.66
CA SER A 56 -30.50 -7.13 -7.11
C SER A 56 -31.19 -8.46 -6.81
N THR A 57 -32.51 -8.43 -6.58
CA THR A 57 -33.30 -9.61 -6.18
C THR A 57 -33.26 -10.74 -7.18
N ASP A 58 -33.07 -10.43 -8.45
CA ASP A 58 -33.01 -11.34 -9.60
C ASP A 58 -31.57 -11.65 -10.07
N SER A 59 -30.56 -11.23 -9.30
CA SER A 59 -29.14 -11.44 -9.63
C SER A 59 -28.58 -12.75 -9.06
N PRO A 60 -27.59 -13.37 -9.70
CA PRO A 60 -26.98 -14.60 -9.22
C PRO A 60 -26.27 -14.40 -7.87
N GLN A 61 -26.10 -15.51 -7.12
CA GLN A 61 -25.30 -15.51 -5.89
C GLN A 61 -23.80 -15.34 -6.18
N GLY A 62 -23.04 -15.00 -5.15
CA GLY A 62 -21.60 -14.78 -5.27
C GLY A 62 -21.23 -13.41 -5.88
N THR A 63 -19.98 -13.25 -6.25
CA THR A 63 -19.44 -11.96 -6.72
C THR A 63 -19.99 -11.54 -8.09
N LYS A 64 -20.51 -12.47 -8.89
CA LYS A 64 -21.02 -12.21 -10.23
C LYS A 64 -22.39 -11.50 -10.26
N GLY A 65 -23.10 -11.42 -9.13
CA GLY A 65 -24.41 -10.77 -9.06
C GLY A 65 -24.39 -9.46 -8.26
N ILE A 66 -23.25 -8.78 -8.19
CA ILE A 66 -23.10 -7.53 -7.45
C ILE A 66 -23.16 -6.35 -8.42
N SER A 67 -24.05 -5.40 -8.15
CA SER A 67 -24.20 -4.13 -8.86
C SER A 67 -23.75 -2.96 -7.99
N LEU A 68 -23.43 -1.83 -8.61
CA LEU A 68 -23.01 -0.60 -7.95
C LEU A 68 -24.11 0.45 -8.02
N PHE A 69 -24.36 1.13 -6.91
CA PHE A 69 -25.41 2.15 -6.80
C PHE A 69 -24.86 3.45 -6.22
N LEU A 70 -25.33 4.57 -6.74
CA LEU A 70 -25.23 5.90 -6.17
C LEU A 70 -26.38 6.08 -5.19
N VAL A 71 -26.08 6.32 -3.90
CA VAL A 71 -27.11 6.47 -2.85
C VAL A 71 -26.80 7.75 -2.08
N PRO A 72 -27.51 8.85 -2.34
CA PRO A 72 -27.29 10.12 -1.64
C PRO A 72 -27.88 10.07 -0.22
N LYS A 73 -27.24 10.76 0.74
CA LYS A 73 -27.75 10.93 2.11
C LYS A 73 -29.03 11.77 2.13
N PHE A 74 -29.06 12.79 1.31
CA PHE A 74 -30.27 13.58 1.00
C PHE A 74 -30.54 13.48 -0.48
N LEU A 75 -31.81 13.30 -0.87
CA LEU A 75 -32.20 13.27 -2.27
C LEU A 75 -31.86 14.63 -2.92
N VAL A 76 -31.61 14.60 -4.21
CA VAL A 76 -31.29 15.81 -4.99
C VAL A 76 -32.53 16.20 -5.79
N ASN A 77 -33.00 17.44 -5.64
CA ASN A 77 -34.11 17.99 -6.40
C ASN A 77 -33.71 18.24 -7.86
N GLN A 78 -34.69 18.47 -8.73
CA GLN A 78 -34.44 18.72 -10.17
C GLN A 78 -33.57 19.96 -10.43
N ASP A 79 -33.62 20.95 -9.56
CA ASP A 79 -32.82 22.17 -9.62
C ASP A 79 -31.41 22.01 -9.03
N GLY A 80 -31.05 20.79 -8.57
CA GLY A 80 -29.77 20.48 -7.94
C GLY A 80 -29.71 20.79 -6.44
N SER A 81 -30.75 21.37 -5.85
CA SER A 81 -30.78 21.66 -4.40
C SER A 81 -30.92 20.38 -3.57
N VAL A 82 -30.51 20.48 -2.28
CA VAL A 82 -30.66 19.39 -1.32
C VAL A 82 -32.14 19.20 -0.97
N GLY A 83 -32.63 17.98 -1.20
CA GLY A 83 -34.00 17.60 -0.92
C GLY A 83 -34.19 16.92 0.44
N GLN A 84 -35.21 16.08 0.53
CA GLN A 84 -35.52 15.33 1.74
C GLN A 84 -34.45 14.29 2.08
N ARG A 85 -34.33 13.96 3.38
CA ARG A 85 -33.43 12.90 3.86
C ARG A 85 -33.82 11.55 3.23
N ASN A 86 -32.83 10.85 2.71
CA ASN A 86 -33.00 9.50 2.20
C ASN A 86 -33.00 8.47 3.34
N GLY A 87 -33.36 7.23 3.07
CA GLY A 87 -33.41 6.11 4.02
C GLY A 87 -32.02 5.64 4.48
N ILE A 88 -31.13 6.58 4.87
CA ILE A 88 -29.77 6.29 5.38
C ILE A 88 -29.65 6.83 6.79
N SER A 89 -29.20 5.98 7.71
CA SER A 89 -28.90 6.37 9.09
C SER A 89 -27.59 5.79 9.58
N THR A 90 -26.95 6.53 10.49
CA THR A 90 -25.75 6.05 11.20
C THR A 90 -26.18 5.25 12.42
N GLY A 91 -25.84 3.96 12.44
CA GLY A 91 -26.15 3.06 13.55
C GLY A 91 -25.20 3.25 14.72
N SER A 92 -23.88 3.38 14.43
CA SER A 92 -22.85 3.61 15.42
C SER A 92 -21.58 4.19 14.79
N ILE A 93 -20.70 4.70 15.64
CA ILE A 93 -19.33 5.09 15.29
C ILE A 93 -18.38 4.17 16.03
N GLU A 94 -17.42 3.62 15.31
CA GLU A 94 -16.46 2.65 15.85
C GLU A 94 -15.45 3.31 16.80
N THR A 95 -15.20 2.68 17.95
CA THR A 95 -14.11 3.04 18.87
C THR A 95 -12.81 2.39 18.36
N LYS A 96 -11.88 3.20 17.87
CA LYS A 96 -10.68 2.74 17.16
C LYS A 96 -9.40 2.92 17.94
N MET A 97 -8.38 2.14 17.60
CA MET A 97 -7.01 2.24 18.10
C MET A 97 -6.35 3.57 17.70
N GLY A 98 -6.48 3.96 16.44
CA GLY A 98 -5.92 5.18 15.84
C GLY A 98 -6.90 5.85 14.87
N ILE A 99 -6.44 6.90 14.20
CA ILE A 99 -7.22 7.74 13.26
C ILE A 99 -8.56 8.16 13.90
N LYS A 100 -8.50 8.59 15.17
CA LYS A 100 -9.72 8.88 15.97
C LYS A 100 -10.47 10.11 15.48
N GLY A 101 -9.79 11.03 14.80
CA GLY A 101 -10.40 12.22 14.20
C GLY A 101 -11.25 11.95 12.97
N SER A 102 -11.17 10.74 12.38
CA SER A 102 -12.00 10.32 11.26
C SER A 102 -13.08 9.34 11.75
N ALA A 103 -14.35 9.67 11.58
CA ALA A 103 -15.45 8.79 11.95
C ALA A 103 -15.47 7.54 11.05
N THR A 104 -15.57 6.37 11.67
CA THR A 104 -15.80 5.10 10.98
C THR A 104 -17.15 4.59 11.41
N CYS A 105 -18.10 4.56 10.48
CA CYS A 105 -19.53 4.40 10.78
C CYS A 105 -20.03 2.99 10.44
N VAL A 106 -21.07 2.59 11.16
CA VAL A 106 -22.04 1.60 10.71
C VAL A 106 -23.17 2.36 10.03
N LEU A 107 -23.44 2.07 8.75
CA LEU A 107 -24.54 2.68 8.00
C LEU A 107 -25.66 1.67 7.79
N ASN A 108 -26.88 2.09 8.12
CA ASN A 108 -28.11 1.35 7.84
C ASN A 108 -28.81 1.99 6.64
N PHE A 109 -29.20 1.14 5.69
CA PHE A 109 -30.02 1.49 4.54
C PHE A 109 -31.39 0.87 4.74
N ASP A 110 -32.40 1.71 4.83
CA ASP A 110 -33.80 1.33 4.99
C ASP A 110 -34.61 1.88 3.79
N GLU A 111 -34.76 1.01 2.80
CA GLU A 111 -35.38 1.37 1.51
C GLU A 111 -34.83 2.67 0.90
N ALA A 112 -33.52 2.91 1.11
CA ALA A 112 -32.87 4.10 0.58
C ALA A 112 -32.91 4.12 -0.94
N THR A 113 -33.32 5.25 -1.52
CA THR A 113 -33.36 5.44 -2.97
C THR A 113 -31.95 5.49 -3.52
N GLY A 114 -31.66 4.63 -4.51
CA GLY A 114 -30.35 4.53 -5.17
C GLY A 114 -30.47 4.45 -6.67
N TYR A 115 -29.42 4.83 -7.37
CA TYR A 115 -29.32 4.87 -8.83
C TYR A 115 -28.20 3.92 -9.27
N MET A 116 -28.50 2.98 -10.18
CA MET A 116 -27.49 2.02 -10.65
C MET A 116 -26.44 2.71 -11.51
N ILE A 117 -25.16 2.37 -11.25
CA ILE A 117 -24.02 2.83 -12.05
C ILE A 117 -23.50 1.66 -12.90
N GLY A 118 -23.45 1.88 -14.20
CA GLY A 118 -22.97 0.87 -15.16
C GLY A 118 -23.93 -0.31 -15.33
N PRO A 119 -23.50 -1.38 -16.00
CA PRO A 119 -24.35 -2.53 -16.25
C PRO A 119 -24.66 -3.32 -14.99
N LYS A 120 -25.85 -3.86 -14.89
CA LYS A 120 -26.27 -4.79 -13.84
C LYS A 120 -25.27 -5.95 -13.71
N ASP A 121 -25.00 -6.36 -12.47
CA ASP A 121 -24.09 -7.47 -12.14
C ASP A 121 -22.60 -7.24 -12.51
N LYS A 122 -22.24 -6.00 -12.84
CA LYS A 122 -20.86 -5.57 -13.14
C LYS A 122 -20.32 -4.53 -12.14
N GLY A 123 -20.98 -4.36 -11.01
CA GLY A 123 -20.62 -3.33 -10.02
C GLY A 123 -19.21 -3.45 -9.46
N LEU A 124 -18.69 -4.67 -9.33
CA LEU A 124 -17.29 -4.86 -8.89
C LEU A 124 -16.28 -4.30 -9.90
N ASN A 125 -16.51 -4.47 -11.20
CA ASN A 125 -15.59 -3.92 -12.21
C ASN A 125 -15.54 -2.39 -12.13
N ALA A 126 -16.70 -1.74 -11.98
CA ALA A 126 -16.78 -0.30 -11.81
C ALA A 126 -16.10 0.16 -10.49
N MET A 127 -16.31 -0.57 -9.39
CA MET A 127 -15.70 -0.28 -8.09
C MET A 127 -14.18 -0.43 -8.11
N PHE A 128 -13.63 -1.41 -8.84
CA PHE A 128 -12.17 -1.62 -8.94
C PHE A 128 -11.43 -0.45 -9.58
N THR A 129 -12.07 0.32 -10.44
CA THR A 129 -11.47 1.55 -11.01
C THR A 129 -11.08 2.53 -9.90
N MET A 130 -11.95 2.70 -8.90
CA MET A 130 -11.67 3.54 -7.73
C MET A 130 -10.72 2.84 -6.75
N MET A 131 -10.95 1.56 -6.44
CA MET A 131 -10.20 0.83 -5.42
C MET A 131 -8.71 0.69 -5.74
N ASN A 132 -8.34 0.56 -7.01
CA ASN A 132 -6.93 0.49 -7.39
C ASN A 132 -6.20 1.79 -7.07
N LEU A 133 -6.84 2.94 -7.29
CA LEU A 133 -6.28 4.24 -6.91
C LEU A 133 -6.20 4.37 -5.39
N GLU A 134 -7.24 3.98 -4.66
CA GLU A 134 -7.24 4.00 -3.18
C GLU A 134 -6.11 3.16 -2.58
N ARG A 135 -5.82 2.01 -3.15
CA ARG A 135 -4.70 1.16 -2.71
C ARG A 135 -3.35 1.86 -2.83
N ILE A 136 -3.12 2.60 -3.93
CA ILE A 136 -1.90 3.41 -4.09
C ILE A 136 -1.87 4.51 -3.02
N VAL A 137 -2.99 5.21 -2.79
CA VAL A 137 -3.11 6.26 -1.77
C VAL A 137 -2.84 5.72 -0.37
N VAL A 138 -3.27 4.50 -0.05
CA VAL A 138 -2.95 3.84 1.24
C VAL A 138 -1.46 3.55 1.38
N GLY A 139 -0.78 3.14 0.32
CA GLY A 139 0.68 3.02 0.31
C GLY A 139 1.36 4.37 0.58
N ILE A 140 0.91 5.43 -0.09
CA ILE A 140 1.41 6.81 0.12
C ILE A 140 1.11 7.29 1.56
N GLN A 141 -0.01 6.90 2.16
CA GLN A 141 -0.29 7.19 3.57
C GLN A 141 0.77 6.56 4.49
N GLY A 142 1.15 5.30 4.25
CA GLY A 142 2.25 4.65 4.98
C GLY A 142 3.56 5.42 4.84
N LEU A 143 3.92 5.82 3.62
CA LEU A 143 5.11 6.64 3.34
C LEU A 143 5.06 7.98 4.08
N GLY A 144 3.92 8.68 4.09
CA GLY A 144 3.77 9.97 4.78
C GLY A 144 3.91 9.86 6.29
N ILE A 145 3.36 8.79 6.90
CA ILE A 145 3.52 8.51 8.33
C ILE A 145 4.98 8.14 8.64
N SER A 146 5.63 7.37 7.77
CA SER A 146 7.06 7.04 7.90
C SER A 146 7.94 8.29 7.88
N GLU A 147 7.67 9.21 6.98
CA GLU A 147 8.41 10.47 6.85
C GLU A 147 8.34 11.31 8.13
N ILE A 148 7.13 11.54 8.69
CA ILE A 148 6.99 12.33 9.92
C ILE A 148 7.64 11.62 11.11
N ALA A 149 7.57 10.27 11.17
CA ALA A 149 8.23 9.48 12.20
C ALA A 149 9.76 9.63 12.14
N TYR A 150 10.33 9.59 10.94
CA TYR A 150 11.77 9.80 10.72
C TYR A 150 12.22 11.21 11.09
N GLN A 151 11.52 12.25 10.63
CA GLN A 151 11.88 13.64 10.91
C GLN A 151 11.90 13.93 12.42
N ASN A 152 10.87 13.51 13.14
CA ASN A 152 10.78 13.66 14.58
C ASN A 152 11.89 12.88 15.30
N SER A 153 12.17 11.66 14.87
CA SER A 153 13.24 10.85 15.46
C SER A 153 14.64 11.44 15.23
N LEU A 154 14.88 11.99 14.03
CA LEU A 154 16.13 12.67 13.70
C LEU A 154 16.34 13.93 14.56
N ALA A 155 15.28 14.74 14.72
CA ALA A 155 15.33 15.94 15.57
C ALA A 155 15.62 15.55 17.03
N TYR A 156 14.87 14.59 17.57
CA TYR A 156 15.08 14.10 18.93
C TYR A 156 16.49 13.53 19.14
N ALA A 157 17.01 12.76 18.19
CA ALA A 157 18.32 12.14 18.30
C ALA A 157 19.47 13.18 18.32
N LYS A 158 19.28 14.36 17.71
CA LYS A 158 20.24 15.47 17.73
C LYS A 158 20.25 16.24 19.03
N GLU A 159 19.20 16.15 19.84
CA GLU A 159 19.04 16.90 21.10
C GLU A 159 19.22 16.03 22.34
N ARG A 160 18.80 14.77 22.27
CA ARG A 160 18.85 13.83 23.42
C ARG A 160 20.27 13.34 23.67
N LYS A 161 20.71 13.40 24.92
CA LYS A 161 21.99 12.83 25.37
C LYS A 161 21.76 11.60 26.23
N GLN A 162 22.56 10.55 25.97
CA GLN A 162 22.60 9.35 26.82
C GLN A 162 23.87 8.54 26.58
N GLY A 163 24.52 8.13 27.68
CA GLY A 163 25.71 7.29 27.62
C GLY A 163 26.90 7.95 26.92
N LYS A 164 27.95 7.20 26.68
CA LYS A 164 29.13 7.62 25.92
C LYS A 164 29.37 6.67 24.74
N THR A 165 29.74 7.22 23.61
CA THR A 165 30.18 6.45 22.45
C THR A 165 31.62 5.95 22.65
N ASN A 166 32.07 4.96 21.87
CA ASN A 166 33.45 4.47 21.91
C ASN A 166 34.48 5.57 21.59
N ASN A 167 34.07 6.58 20.82
CA ASN A 167 34.93 7.70 20.41
C ASN A 167 34.48 9.03 21.08
N SER A 168 33.85 8.96 22.25
CA SER A 168 33.33 10.13 22.94
C SER A 168 34.43 11.15 23.19
N LYS A 169 34.16 12.40 22.80
CA LYS A 169 35.01 13.57 23.12
C LYS A 169 34.52 14.31 24.39
N SER A 170 33.41 13.87 24.97
CA SER A 170 32.83 14.47 26.17
C SER A 170 33.66 14.11 27.40
N THR A 171 34.26 15.09 28.05
CA THR A 171 35.02 14.91 29.29
C THR A 171 34.12 14.71 30.52
N ASN A 172 32.97 15.41 30.55
CA ASN A 172 32.05 15.42 31.68
C ASN A 172 30.59 15.35 31.17
N GLY A 173 30.12 14.19 30.74
CA GLY A 173 28.75 14.07 30.31
C GLY A 173 28.47 12.91 29.40
N ALA A 174 27.26 12.92 28.80
CA ALA A 174 26.81 11.97 27.81
C ALA A 174 26.91 12.61 26.42
N ASP A 175 27.08 11.76 25.39
CA ASP A 175 27.01 12.14 23.98
C ASP A 175 25.56 12.25 23.51
N PHE A 176 25.34 12.97 22.40
CA PHE A 176 24.05 12.95 21.73
C PHE A 176 23.76 11.53 21.18
N ILE A 177 22.50 11.08 21.26
CA ILE A 177 22.20 9.70 20.84
C ILE A 177 22.41 9.49 19.35
N ILE A 178 22.38 10.53 18.52
CA ILE A 178 22.71 10.45 17.09
C ILE A 178 24.19 10.02 16.85
N GLU A 179 25.06 10.11 17.83
CA GLU A 179 26.45 9.70 17.70
C GLU A 179 26.63 8.18 17.91
N HIS A 180 25.65 7.49 18.47
CA HIS A 180 25.69 6.04 18.69
C HIS A 180 25.41 5.29 17.40
N ALA A 181 26.21 4.24 17.15
CA ALA A 181 26.19 3.50 15.88
C ALA A 181 24.84 2.82 15.59
N ASP A 182 24.14 2.28 16.59
CA ASP A 182 22.86 1.63 16.40
C ASP A 182 21.72 2.64 16.12
N ILE A 183 21.72 3.82 16.76
CA ILE A 183 20.80 4.91 16.46
C ILE A 183 21.01 5.39 15.01
N ARG A 184 22.27 5.59 14.61
CA ARG A 184 22.61 5.95 13.23
C ARG A 184 22.14 4.90 12.23
N ARG A 185 22.37 3.62 12.53
CA ARG A 185 21.90 2.50 11.70
C ARG A 185 20.37 2.53 11.57
N THR A 186 19.65 2.74 12.66
CA THR A 186 18.18 2.79 12.66
C THR A 186 17.68 3.98 11.85
N LEU A 187 18.23 5.18 12.04
CA LEU A 187 17.87 6.37 11.26
C LEU A 187 18.18 6.19 9.76
N LEU A 188 19.32 5.57 9.41
CA LEU A 188 19.66 5.29 8.01
C LEU A 188 18.75 4.22 7.41
N ASN A 189 18.32 3.21 8.18
CA ASN A 189 17.32 2.25 7.75
C ASN A 189 16.00 2.94 7.39
N MET A 190 15.48 3.78 8.28
CA MET A 190 14.28 4.58 8.02
C MET A 190 14.45 5.44 6.76
N LYS A 191 15.51 6.24 6.69
CA LYS A 191 15.79 7.17 5.58
C LYS A 191 15.90 6.47 4.24
N SER A 192 16.66 5.38 4.16
CA SER A 192 16.91 4.67 2.90
C SER A 192 15.66 4.00 2.35
N ILE A 193 14.78 3.53 3.21
CA ILE A 193 13.47 2.98 2.84
C ILE A 193 12.58 4.12 2.34
N ILE A 194 12.37 5.18 3.13
CA ILE A 194 11.48 6.30 2.84
C ILE A 194 11.82 6.98 1.51
N GLU A 195 13.10 7.27 1.27
CA GLU A 195 13.52 7.95 0.03
C GLU A 195 13.36 7.05 -1.20
N GLY A 196 13.67 5.75 -1.06
CA GLY A 196 13.47 4.79 -2.14
C GLY A 196 11.99 4.56 -2.45
N GLU A 197 11.13 4.45 -1.43
CA GLU A 197 9.67 4.40 -1.58
C GLU A 197 9.11 5.64 -2.26
N ARG A 198 9.60 6.82 -1.89
CA ARG A 198 9.19 8.08 -2.51
C ARG A 198 9.53 8.12 -4.00
N ALA A 199 10.74 7.69 -4.37
CA ALA A 199 11.14 7.61 -5.77
C ALA A 199 10.26 6.63 -6.56
N LEU A 200 9.95 5.46 -5.99
CA LEU A 200 9.02 4.49 -6.58
C LEU A 200 7.60 5.06 -6.71
N CYS A 201 7.11 5.79 -5.71
CA CYS A 201 5.80 6.46 -5.77
C CYS A 201 5.70 7.48 -6.90
N PHE A 202 6.72 8.32 -7.09
CA PHE A 202 6.71 9.28 -8.18
C PHE A 202 6.71 8.59 -9.54
N TRP A 203 7.50 7.53 -9.71
CA TRP A 203 7.47 6.74 -10.93
C TRP A 203 6.11 6.10 -11.16
N LEU A 204 5.51 5.48 -10.14
CA LEU A 204 4.17 4.89 -10.24
C LEU A 204 3.11 5.94 -10.59
N SER A 205 3.18 7.12 -10.00
CA SER A 205 2.26 8.23 -10.31
C SER A 205 2.39 8.68 -11.76
N GLN A 206 3.62 8.83 -12.26
CA GLN A 206 3.87 9.14 -13.67
C GLN A 206 3.29 8.07 -14.60
N GLN A 207 3.52 6.79 -14.30
CA GLN A 207 2.97 5.69 -15.10
C GLN A 207 1.44 5.62 -15.01
N THR A 208 0.84 6.01 -13.89
CA THR A 208 -0.61 6.13 -13.77
C THR A 208 -1.16 7.18 -14.74
N GLU A 209 -0.52 8.33 -14.83
CA GLU A 209 -0.89 9.39 -15.78
C GLU A 209 -0.71 8.93 -17.24
N VAL A 210 0.42 8.29 -17.56
CA VAL A 210 0.69 7.71 -18.88
C VAL A 210 -0.38 6.67 -19.24
N SER A 211 -0.79 5.82 -18.30
CA SER A 211 -1.84 4.80 -18.52
C SER A 211 -3.21 5.37 -18.84
N LEU A 212 -3.48 6.61 -18.43
CA LEU A 212 -4.79 7.27 -18.64
C LEU A 212 -4.80 8.15 -19.90
N TYR A 213 -3.71 8.86 -20.17
CA TYR A 213 -3.74 9.99 -21.11
C TYR A 213 -2.77 9.88 -22.27
N HIS A 214 -1.84 8.89 -22.31
CA HIS A 214 -0.88 8.80 -23.40
C HIS A 214 -1.56 8.50 -24.75
N PRO A 215 -1.22 9.20 -25.85
CA PRO A 215 -1.89 9.04 -27.14
C PRO A 215 -1.58 7.71 -27.83
N ASN A 216 -0.44 7.07 -27.54
CA ASN A 216 -0.05 5.78 -28.10
C ASN A 216 -0.61 4.65 -27.21
N GLU A 217 -1.53 3.85 -27.76
CA GLU A 217 -2.21 2.77 -27.03
C GLU A 217 -1.26 1.67 -26.53
N LYS A 218 -0.15 1.40 -27.20
CA LYS A 218 0.85 0.42 -26.74
C LYS A 218 1.53 0.92 -25.47
N ILE A 219 2.00 2.16 -25.44
CA ILE A 219 2.65 2.77 -24.28
C ILE A 219 1.65 2.87 -23.11
N LYS A 220 0.41 3.25 -23.41
CA LYS A 220 -0.69 3.28 -22.45
C LYS A 220 -0.95 1.93 -21.80
N GLN A 221 -0.95 0.85 -22.60
CA GLN A 221 -1.15 -0.51 -22.09
C GLN A 221 0.05 -0.98 -21.25
N GLU A 222 1.28 -0.72 -21.68
CA GLU A 222 2.50 -1.04 -20.92
C GLU A 222 2.50 -0.33 -19.55
N ALA A 223 2.15 0.95 -19.52
CA ALA A 223 2.01 1.70 -18.28
C ALA A 223 0.88 1.14 -17.38
N SER A 224 -0.25 0.77 -17.95
CA SER A 224 -1.37 0.15 -17.22
C SER A 224 -0.97 -1.19 -16.60
N ASP A 225 -0.22 -2.01 -17.32
CA ASP A 225 0.30 -3.30 -16.84
C ASP A 225 1.28 -3.08 -15.67
N PHE A 226 2.16 -2.10 -15.76
CA PHE A 226 3.06 -1.70 -14.67
C PHE A 226 2.31 -1.22 -13.44
N VAL A 227 1.35 -0.29 -13.60
CA VAL A 227 0.52 0.22 -12.49
C VAL A 227 -0.24 -0.92 -11.83
N SER A 228 -0.81 -1.82 -12.64
CA SER A 228 -1.50 -3.01 -12.14
C SER A 228 -0.59 -3.93 -11.32
N LEU A 229 0.67 -4.12 -11.74
CA LEU A 229 1.66 -4.93 -11.03
C LEU A 229 2.08 -4.29 -9.71
N MET A 230 2.35 -2.98 -9.71
CA MET A 230 2.91 -2.27 -8.55
C MET A 230 1.87 -1.87 -7.51
N THR A 231 0.61 -1.73 -7.85
CA THR A 231 -0.45 -1.34 -6.89
C THR A 231 -0.48 -2.21 -5.63
N PRO A 232 -0.55 -3.56 -5.71
CA PRO A 232 -0.51 -4.40 -4.51
C PRO A 232 0.83 -4.33 -3.78
N VAL A 233 1.94 -4.13 -4.49
CA VAL A 233 3.29 -4.01 -3.90
C VAL A 233 3.38 -2.74 -3.06
N VAL A 234 3.03 -1.59 -3.62
CA VAL A 234 3.07 -0.30 -2.93
C VAL A 234 2.14 -0.30 -1.73
N LYS A 235 0.89 -0.78 -1.90
CA LYS A 235 -0.06 -0.86 -0.77
C LYS A 235 0.48 -1.72 0.36
N SER A 236 1.00 -2.91 0.05
CA SER A 236 1.37 -3.88 1.09
C SER A 236 2.74 -3.58 1.70
N LEU A 237 3.79 -3.47 0.89
CA LEU A 237 5.15 -3.30 1.40
C LEU A 237 5.30 -1.99 2.16
N PHE A 238 4.82 -0.86 1.61
CA PHE A 238 4.99 0.45 2.25
C PHE A 238 4.26 0.52 3.59
N THR A 239 3.08 -0.09 3.69
CA THR A 239 2.35 -0.11 4.97
C THR A 239 2.99 -1.04 6.00
N ASP A 240 3.59 -2.15 5.59
CA ASP A 240 4.38 -3.03 6.48
C ASP A 240 5.66 -2.32 6.95
N LEU A 241 6.40 -1.69 6.05
CA LEU A 241 7.61 -0.93 6.38
C LEU A 241 7.31 0.29 7.26
N ALA A 242 6.16 0.94 7.06
CA ALA A 242 5.72 2.01 7.94
C ALA A 242 5.43 1.52 9.38
N MET A 243 5.00 0.26 9.57
CA MET A 243 4.91 -0.34 10.91
C MET A 243 6.28 -0.51 11.56
N GLU A 244 7.28 -0.97 10.79
CA GLU A 244 8.67 -1.07 11.29
C GLU A 244 9.21 0.32 11.66
N ILE A 245 9.08 1.29 10.76
CA ILE A 245 9.59 2.65 10.93
C ILE A 245 8.94 3.37 12.11
N THR A 246 7.63 3.26 12.29
CA THR A 246 6.95 3.88 13.44
C THR A 246 7.31 3.21 14.76
N SER A 247 7.57 1.90 14.77
CA SER A 247 8.11 1.18 15.92
C SER A 247 9.53 1.63 16.24
N ASP A 248 10.40 1.75 15.24
CA ASP A 248 11.77 2.23 15.39
C ASP A 248 11.80 3.68 15.90
N ALA A 249 10.88 4.52 15.45
CA ALA A 249 10.73 5.89 15.95
C ALA A 249 10.41 5.93 17.46
N MET A 250 9.48 5.08 17.92
CA MET A 250 9.21 4.93 19.35
C MET A 250 10.45 4.45 20.11
N GLN A 251 11.20 3.51 19.54
CA GLN A 251 12.43 2.98 20.14
C GLN A 251 13.51 4.05 20.30
N ILE A 252 13.72 4.91 19.29
CA ILE A 252 14.67 6.04 19.35
C ILE A 252 14.30 7.01 20.46
N HIS A 253 13.01 7.27 20.69
CA HIS A 253 12.53 8.16 21.75
C HIS A 253 12.59 7.49 23.13
N GLY A 254 12.77 6.17 23.22
CA GLY A 254 12.79 5.42 24.48
C GLY A 254 11.46 5.56 25.24
N GLY A 255 11.52 5.76 26.55
CA GLY A 255 10.30 5.92 27.38
C GLY A 255 9.37 7.06 26.93
N TYR A 256 9.93 8.14 26.42
CA TYR A 256 9.13 9.25 25.86
C TYR A 256 8.35 8.84 24.60
N GLY A 257 8.87 7.90 23.79
CA GLY A 257 8.17 7.39 22.63
C GLY A 257 6.91 6.59 22.98
N TYR A 258 6.78 6.13 24.24
CA TYR A 258 5.62 5.38 24.72
C TYR A 258 4.55 6.29 25.37
N THR A 259 4.91 7.53 25.71
CA THR A 259 3.99 8.50 26.31
C THR A 259 3.30 9.34 25.24
N LYS A 260 2.09 9.83 25.54
CA LYS A 260 1.30 10.63 24.59
C LYS A 260 1.89 12.03 24.34
N ASP A 261 2.68 12.54 25.27
CA ASP A 261 3.17 13.92 25.23
C ASP A 261 4.03 14.22 23.99
N GLN A 262 4.75 13.22 23.47
CA GLN A 262 5.59 13.35 22.28
C GLN A 262 4.85 13.08 20.97
N GLY A 263 3.66 12.48 21.01
CA GLY A 263 2.86 12.15 19.83
C GLY A 263 3.43 11.05 18.92
N ILE A 264 4.59 10.49 19.22
CA ILE A 264 5.22 9.44 18.40
C ILE A 264 4.41 8.15 18.45
N GLU A 265 3.88 7.78 19.62
CA GLU A 265 3.06 6.58 19.78
C GLU A 265 1.78 6.63 18.94
N GLN A 266 1.27 7.82 18.66
CA GLN A 266 0.10 8.01 17.80
C GLN A 266 0.38 7.61 16.36
N LEU A 267 1.57 7.88 15.83
CA LEU A 267 1.96 7.49 14.47
C LEU A 267 1.90 5.97 14.30
N TYR A 268 2.36 5.22 15.30
CA TYR A 268 2.26 3.76 15.30
C TYR A 268 0.80 3.28 15.32
N ARG A 269 -0.04 3.86 16.20
CA ARG A 269 -1.46 3.50 16.30
C ARG A 269 -2.23 3.85 15.02
N ASP A 270 -1.98 5.03 14.46
CA ASP A 270 -2.66 5.50 13.24
C ASP A 270 -2.23 4.69 12.02
N ASN A 271 -0.96 4.27 11.95
CA ASN A 271 -0.50 3.44 10.85
C ASN A 271 -1.04 2.02 10.90
N ARG A 272 -1.43 1.49 12.08
CA ARG A 272 -1.78 0.06 12.22
C ARG A 272 -2.95 -0.38 11.33
N ILE A 273 -3.84 0.53 10.96
CA ILE A 273 -4.96 0.22 10.07
C ILE A 273 -4.52 0.04 8.60
N THR A 274 -3.43 0.67 8.18
CA THR A 274 -3.01 0.69 6.77
C THR A 274 -2.68 -0.71 6.20
N PRO A 275 -2.09 -1.68 6.94
CA PRO A 275 -1.97 -3.06 6.49
C PRO A 275 -3.28 -3.86 6.43
N ILE A 276 -4.37 -3.33 7.01
CA ILE A 276 -5.64 -4.07 7.19
C ILE A 276 -6.68 -3.64 6.16
N TYR A 277 -7.00 -2.34 6.07
CA TYR A 277 -8.08 -1.86 5.21
C TYR A 277 -7.69 -1.79 3.73
N GLU A 278 -8.66 -1.56 2.85
CA GLU A 278 -8.50 -1.62 1.38
C GLU A 278 -7.99 -2.99 0.86
N GLY A 279 -8.36 -4.05 1.60
CA GLY A 279 -7.83 -5.40 1.47
C GLY A 279 -6.53 -5.57 2.25
N THR A 280 -6.51 -6.57 3.14
CA THR A 280 -5.31 -6.86 3.94
C THR A 280 -4.09 -7.09 3.06
N ASN A 281 -2.89 -6.91 3.60
CA ASN A 281 -1.65 -7.14 2.86
C ASN A 281 -1.57 -8.56 2.28
N SER A 282 -2.13 -9.55 2.96
CA SER A 282 -2.24 -10.92 2.42
C SER A 282 -3.18 -11.00 1.20
N VAL A 283 -4.26 -10.22 1.17
CA VAL A 283 -5.15 -10.12 -0.01
C VAL A 283 -4.43 -9.46 -1.18
N GLN A 284 -3.60 -8.45 -0.92
CA GLN A 284 -2.76 -7.82 -1.96
C GLN A 284 -1.75 -8.82 -2.53
N ALA A 285 -1.11 -9.61 -1.67
CA ALA A 285 -0.18 -10.65 -2.09
C ALA A 285 -0.87 -11.74 -2.94
N ALA A 286 -2.04 -12.18 -2.51
CA ALA A 286 -2.85 -13.13 -3.29
C ALA A 286 -3.29 -12.54 -4.65
N ASP A 287 -3.70 -11.26 -4.70
CA ASP A 287 -4.04 -10.58 -5.95
C ASP A 287 -2.84 -10.52 -6.91
N LEU A 288 -1.66 -10.15 -6.39
CA LEU A 288 -0.41 -10.13 -7.16
C LEU A 288 -0.11 -11.51 -7.76
N VAL A 289 -0.10 -12.55 -6.92
CA VAL A 289 0.36 -13.86 -7.34
C VAL A 289 -0.68 -14.58 -8.21
N PHE A 290 -1.93 -14.69 -7.75
CA PHE A 290 -2.93 -15.49 -8.48
C PHE A 290 -3.51 -14.77 -9.70
N ARG A 291 -3.77 -13.46 -9.60
CA ARG A 291 -4.44 -12.73 -10.69
C ARG A 291 -3.47 -12.12 -11.69
N LYS A 292 -2.36 -11.53 -11.20
CA LYS A 292 -1.48 -10.74 -12.07
C LYS A 292 -0.31 -11.55 -12.60
N LEU A 293 0.16 -12.54 -11.84
CA LEU A 293 1.25 -13.39 -12.27
C LEU A 293 0.74 -14.68 -12.91
N ILE A 294 0.02 -15.54 -12.17
CA ILE A 294 -0.37 -16.88 -12.65
C ILE A 294 -1.36 -16.78 -13.80
N ASN A 295 -2.44 -16.01 -13.68
CA ASN A 295 -3.45 -15.89 -14.75
C ASN A 295 -2.91 -15.27 -16.05
N ARG A 296 -1.79 -14.55 -15.98
CA ARG A 296 -1.09 -13.98 -17.13
C ARG A 296 0.18 -14.76 -17.52
N ASN A 297 0.37 -15.94 -16.97
CA ASN A 297 1.52 -16.81 -17.19
C ASN A 297 2.88 -16.09 -17.07
N GLY A 298 2.97 -15.13 -16.15
CA GLY A 298 4.20 -14.37 -15.89
C GLY A 298 4.54 -13.26 -16.89
N ASP A 299 3.73 -13.01 -17.92
CA ASP A 299 4.04 -12.06 -18.99
C ASP A 299 4.39 -10.65 -18.48
N VAL A 300 3.56 -10.11 -17.57
CA VAL A 300 3.76 -8.75 -17.03
C VAL A 300 5.03 -8.63 -16.23
N ILE A 301 5.31 -9.62 -15.37
CA ILE A 301 6.54 -9.58 -14.56
C ILE A 301 7.78 -9.81 -15.41
N SER A 302 7.71 -10.65 -16.45
CA SER A 302 8.83 -10.85 -17.37
C SER A 302 9.21 -9.56 -18.09
N LYS A 303 8.23 -8.83 -18.62
CA LYS A 303 8.47 -7.51 -19.23
C LYS A 303 9.08 -6.49 -18.25
N PHE A 304 8.61 -6.50 -17.01
CA PHE A 304 9.19 -5.65 -15.97
C PHE A 304 10.66 -6.00 -15.69
N LEU A 305 10.98 -7.30 -15.57
CA LEU A 305 12.34 -7.76 -15.36
C LEU A 305 13.26 -7.44 -16.54
N GLU A 306 12.79 -7.63 -17.77
CA GLU A 306 13.52 -7.28 -19.00
C GLU A 306 13.81 -5.77 -19.06
N MET A 307 12.82 -4.95 -18.74
CA MET A 307 13.00 -3.49 -18.68
C MET A 307 14.10 -3.11 -17.69
N ILE A 308 14.08 -3.64 -16.45
CA ILE A 308 15.12 -3.34 -15.44
C ILE A 308 16.49 -3.84 -15.92
N LYS A 309 16.58 -5.06 -16.47
CA LYS A 309 17.84 -5.60 -16.98
C LYS A 309 18.45 -4.72 -18.08
N SER A 310 17.65 -4.34 -19.06
CA SER A 310 18.08 -3.43 -20.13
C SER A 310 18.58 -2.10 -19.61
N GLU A 311 17.87 -1.53 -18.64
CA GLU A 311 18.26 -0.31 -17.97
C GLU A 311 19.58 -0.46 -17.18
N CYS A 312 19.86 -1.61 -16.59
CA CYS A 312 21.10 -1.88 -15.87
C CYS A 312 22.32 -2.01 -16.80
N GLU A 313 22.15 -2.45 -18.04
CA GLU A 313 23.25 -2.65 -19.00
C GLU A 313 23.83 -1.36 -19.55
N THR A 314 23.07 -0.26 -19.56
CA THR A 314 23.42 1.01 -20.22
C THR A 314 24.06 2.05 -19.32
N LYS A 315 24.45 1.72 -18.09
CA LYS A 315 24.73 2.70 -17.04
C LYS A 315 26.17 3.18 -16.89
N HIS A 316 26.29 4.38 -16.30
CA HIS A 316 27.53 5.06 -15.96
C HIS A 316 28.43 4.19 -15.08
N ASP A 317 29.76 4.24 -15.26
CA ASP A 317 30.73 3.37 -14.57
C ASP A 317 30.58 3.38 -13.04
N LYS A 318 30.28 4.54 -12.43
CA LYS A 318 30.11 4.67 -10.97
C LYS A 318 28.84 3.97 -10.44
N VAL A 319 27.87 3.65 -11.30
CA VAL A 319 26.64 2.94 -10.93
C VAL A 319 26.78 1.43 -11.15
N LYS A 320 27.83 0.97 -11.85
CA LYS A 320 28.02 -0.45 -12.23
C LYS A 320 28.02 -1.43 -11.03
N SER A 321 28.59 -1.06 -9.89
CA SER A 321 28.56 -1.92 -8.72
C SER A 321 27.13 -2.17 -8.23
N PHE A 322 26.32 -1.12 -8.17
CA PHE A 322 24.92 -1.21 -7.75
C PHE A 322 24.06 -1.97 -8.76
N THR A 323 24.26 -1.77 -10.07
CA THR A 323 23.55 -2.53 -11.10
C THR A 323 23.92 -4.01 -11.10
N LYS A 324 25.18 -4.35 -10.80
CA LYS A 324 25.61 -5.75 -10.61
C LYS A 324 24.89 -6.40 -9.43
N ASP A 325 24.82 -5.71 -8.30
CA ASP A 325 24.10 -6.21 -7.14
C ASP A 325 22.60 -6.36 -7.47
N LEU A 326 21.98 -5.36 -8.11
CA LEU A 326 20.59 -5.47 -8.52
C LEU A 326 20.34 -6.64 -9.46
N THR A 327 21.24 -6.91 -10.41
CA THR A 327 21.13 -8.04 -11.34
C THR A 327 21.09 -9.38 -10.59
N TYR A 328 21.88 -9.54 -9.54
CA TYR A 328 21.82 -10.73 -8.67
C TYR A 328 20.42 -10.94 -8.07
N TYR A 329 19.79 -9.87 -7.59
CA TYR A 329 18.44 -9.96 -7.03
C TYR A 329 17.36 -10.15 -8.10
N LEU A 330 17.56 -9.63 -9.32
CA LEU A 330 16.68 -9.91 -10.46
C LEU A 330 16.70 -11.41 -10.84
N ASP A 331 17.85 -12.05 -10.74
CA ASP A 331 17.97 -13.49 -10.97
C ASP A 331 17.27 -14.31 -9.87
N ILE A 332 17.31 -13.85 -8.62
CA ILE A 332 16.52 -14.42 -7.51
C ILE A 332 15.01 -14.29 -7.82
N LEU A 333 14.56 -13.11 -8.20
CA LEU A 333 13.15 -12.88 -8.52
C LEU A 333 12.69 -13.71 -9.74
N THR A 334 13.56 -13.85 -10.74
CA THR A 334 13.29 -14.72 -11.91
C THR A 334 13.10 -16.18 -11.48
N LYS A 335 13.99 -16.71 -10.64
CA LYS A 335 13.87 -18.07 -10.07
C LYS A 335 12.61 -18.22 -9.23
N PHE A 336 12.31 -17.21 -8.40
CA PHE A 336 11.12 -17.24 -7.56
C PHE A 336 9.82 -17.22 -8.39
N THR A 337 9.79 -16.40 -9.45
CA THR A 337 8.68 -16.36 -10.40
C THR A 337 8.46 -17.72 -11.05
N GLY A 338 9.52 -18.36 -11.54
CA GLY A 338 9.46 -19.72 -12.10
C GLY A 338 8.92 -20.73 -11.09
N TRP A 339 9.43 -20.70 -9.86
CA TRP A 339 8.98 -21.58 -8.78
C TRP A 339 7.47 -21.39 -8.48
N ILE A 340 6.96 -20.15 -8.40
CA ILE A 340 5.53 -19.86 -8.21
C ILE A 340 4.69 -20.44 -9.36
N VAL A 341 5.11 -20.21 -10.63
CA VAL A 341 4.37 -20.70 -11.80
C VAL A 341 4.32 -22.23 -11.82
N ASP A 342 5.42 -22.90 -11.53
CA ASP A 342 5.47 -24.37 -11.52
C ASP A 342 4.64 -24.94 -10.37
N LYS A 343 4.79 -24.39 -9.15
CA LYS A 343 4.01 -24.83 -8.00
C LYS A 343 2.51 -24.59 -8.14
N SER A 344 2.11 -23.56 -8.87
CA SER A 344 0.68 -23.26 -9.11
C SER A 344 -0.08 -24.40 -9.81
N LYS A 345 0.64 -25.26 -10.55
CA LYS A 345 0.08 -26.40 -11.29
C LYS A 345 -0.08 -27.67 -10.44
N ILE A 346 0.70 -27.78 -9.36
CA ILE A 346 0.82 -29.03 -8.58
C ILE A 346 0.48 -28.87 -7.09
N GLU A 347 0.83 -27.71 -6.47
CA GLU A 347 0.68 -27.51 -5.03
C GLU A 347 0.30 -26.04 -4.72
N LYS A 348 -1.02 -25.78 -4.67
CA LYS A 348 -1.55 -24.42 -4.46
C LYS A 348 -1.26 -23.84 -3.07
N ASP A 349 -1.11 -24.70 -2.06
CA ASP A 349 -0.82 -24.26 -0.70
C ASP A 349 0.61 -23.70 -0.60
N ASP A 350 1.58 -24.26 -1.34
CA ASP A 350 2.92 -23.68 -1.46
C ASP A 350 2.86 -22.25 -1.99
N VAL A 351 2.05 -22.03 -3.02
CA VAL A 351 1.88 -20.70 -3.65
C VAL A 351 1.20 -19.72 -2.68
N SER A 352 0.16 -20.17 -1.98
CA SER A 352 -0.57 -19.35 -1.00
C SER A 352 0.33 -18.92 0.15
N ALA A 353 1.15 -19.85 0.66
CA ALA A 353 2.10 -19.61 1.75
C ALA A 353 3.21 -18.63 1.32
N ALA A 354 3.67 -18.71 0.06
CA ALA A 354 4.76 -17.91 -0.48
C ALA A 354 4.33 -16.51 -0.96
N ALA A 355 3.03 -16.23 -1.09
CA ALA A 355 2.54 -15.02 -1.76
C ALA A 355 3.04 -13.71 -1.13
N ASN A 356 3.05 -13.60 0.20
CA ASN A 356 3.57 -12.43 0.90
C ASN A 356 5.08 -12.25 0.70
N ASP A 357 5.84 -13.34 0.76
CA ASP A 357 7.28 -13.30 0.54
C ASP A 357 7.62 -12.91 -0.90
N TYR A 358 6.83 -13.39 -1.89
CA TYR A 358 6.98 -12.98 -3.28
C TYR A 358 6.75 -11.47 -3.46
N LEU A 359 5.66 -10.95 -2.88
CA LEU A 359 5.36 -9.51 -2.93
C LEU A 359 6.48 -8.68 -2.31
N LYS A 360 6.99 -9.07 -1.15
CA LYS A 360 8.09 -8.36 -0.48
C LYS A 360 9.38 -8.42 -1.29
N THR A 361 9.73 -9.57 -1.85
CA THR A 361 10.90 -9.73 -2.74
C THR A 361 10.80 -8.76 -3.93
N LEU A 362 9.68 -8.76 -4.64
CA LEU A 362 9.43 -7.84 -5.75
C LEU A 362 9.53 -6.37 -5.31
N GLY A 363 8.97 -6.05 -4.16
CA GLY A 363 8.94 -4.67 -3.66
C GLY A 363 10.33 -4.15 -3.27
N TYR A 364 11.14 -4.92 -2.54
CA TYR A 364 12.54 -4.52 -2.22
C TYR A 364 13.38 -4.30 -3.49
N ILE A 365 13.22 -5.15 -4.49
CA ILE A 365 13.91 -5.02 -5.78
C ILE A 365 13.43 -3.79 -6.55
N SER A 366 12.13 -3.48 -6.51
CA SER A 366 11.58 -2.28 -7.15
C SER A 366 12.08 -0.98 -6.52
N ILE A 367 12.21 -0.95 -5.19
CA ILE A 367 12.84 0.17 -4.47
C ILE A 367 14.33 0.29 -4.83
N ALA A 368 15.06 -0.83 -4.91
CA ALA A 368 16.46 -0.82 -5.34
C ALA A 368 16.63 -0.25 -6.75
N PHE A 369 15.74 -0.60 -7.68
CA PHE A 369 15.74 -0.02 -9.01
C PHE A 369 15.47 1.49 -8.99
N SER A 370 14.57 1.96 -8.14
CA SER A 370 14.35 3.40 -7.96
C SER A 370 15.61 4.10 -7.45
N TRP A 371 16.37 3.46 -6.55
CA TRP A 371 17.68 3.95 -6.11
C TRP A 371 18.71 4.01 -7.24
N ILE A 372 18.71 3.07 -8.20
CA ILE A 372 19.57 3.18 -9.39
C ILE A 372 19.29 4.48 -10.14
N LYS A 373 18.02 4.85 -10.32
CA LYS A 373 17.65 6.11 -10.99
C LYS A 373 18.13 7.35 -10.22
N VAL A 374 18.02 7.32 -8.89
CA VAL A 374 18.55 8.39 -8.02
C VAL A 374 20.09 8.48 -8.12
N LEU A 375 20.79 7.34 -8.11
CA LEU A 375 22.25 7.28 -8.22
C LEU A 375 22.76 7.83 -9.54
N GLU A 376 22.07 7.57 -10.67
CA GLU A 376 22.44 8.12 -11.98
C GLU A 376 22.48 9.64 -11.96
N ILE A 377 21.40 10.25 -11.44
CA ILE A 377 21.32 11.71 -11.30
C ILE A 377 22.37 12.20 -10.32
N SER A 378 22.53 11.51 -9.19
CA SER A 378 23.47 11.91 -8.14
C SER A 378 24.94 11.91 -8.63
N PHE A 379 25.32 10.95 -9.45
CA PHE A 379 26.69 10.93 -10.03
C PHE A 379 26.86 11.88 -11.20
N LYS A 380 25.82 12.12 -11.99
CA LYS A 380 25.83 13.04 -13.12
C LYS A 380 25.98 14.48 -12.65
N ASP A 381 25.16 14.89 -11.69
CA ASP A 381 25.03 16.28 -11.25
C ASP A 381 25.82 16.54 -9.93
N TYR A 382 26.77 15.63 -9.59
CA TYR A 382 27.51 15.64 -8.32
C TYR A 382 28.19 16.99 -8.02
N GLU A 383 28.78 17.64 -9.04
CA GLU A 383 29.50 18.90 -8.88
C GLU A 383 28.59 20.08 -8.58
N GLU A 384 27.29 19.98 -8.89
CA GLU A 384 26.32 21.07 -8.65
C GLU A 384 25.99 21.23 -7.16
N ASN A 385 25.93 20.11 -6.40
CA ASN A 385 25.71 20.11 -4.95
C ASN A 385 26.29 18.84 -4.30
N LYS A 386 27.59 18.89 -4.00
CA LYS A 386 28.37 17.75 -3.47
C LYS A 386 27.79 17.18 -2.16
N GLU A 387 27.35 18.05 -1.27
CA GLU A 387 26.81 17.64 0.02
C GLU A 387 25.52 16.84 -0.17
N PHE A 388 24.56 17.37 -0.91
CA PHE A 388 23.28 16.72 -1.20
C PHE A 388 23.47 15.39 -1.93
N TYR A 389 24.26 15.36 -3.00
CA TYR A 389 24.43 14.14 -3.78
C TYR A 389 25.28 13.08 -3.07
N SER A 390 26.27 13.48 -2.24
CA SER A 390 26.99 12.54 -1.38
C SER A 390 26.04 11.87 -0.38
N GLU A 391 25.11 12.61 0.19
CA GLU A 391 24.10 12.07 1.10
C GLU A 391 23.22 11.04 0.38
N LYS A 392 22.76 11.32 -0.85
CA LYS A 392 21.97 10.37 -1.64
C LYS A 392 22.74 9.10 -1.97
N ILE A 393 24.01 9.23 -2.39
CA ILE A 393 24.88 8.08 -2.68
C ILE A 393 25.08 7.21 -1.43
N ASN A 394 25.37 7.82 -0.28
CA ASN A 394 25.54 7.10 0.99
C ASN A 394 24.26 6.40 1.45
N THR A 395 23.11 7.07 1.27
CA THR A 395 21.81 6.50 1.62
C THR A 395 21.45 5.30 0.73
N ALA A 396 21.71 5.41 -0.58
CA ALA A 396 21.56 4.30 -1.52
C ALA A 396 22.50 3.13 -1.18
N THR A 397 23.77 3.42 -0.87
CA THR A 397 24.73 2.40 -0.45
C THR A 397 24.22 1.62 0.75
N PHE A 398 23.70 2.32 1.78
CA PHE A 398 23.09 1.66 2.94
C PHE A 398 21.91 0.77 2.54
N TYR A 399 21.05 1.23 1.61
CA TYR A 399 19.93 0.43 1.14
C TYR A 399 20.39 -0.88 0.51
N PHE A 400 21.35 -0.82 -0.40
CA PHE A 400 21.89 -2.01 -1.07
C PHE A 400 22.57 -2.99 -0.11
N GLU A 401 23.35 -2.48 0.87
CA GLU A 401 24.06 -3.33 1.82
C GLU A 401 23.19 -3.90 2.95
N LYS A 402 22.17 -3.18 3.41
CA LYS A 402 21.48 -3.51 4.67
C LYS A 402 19.99 -3.80 4.51
N VAL A 403 19.34 -3.27 3.47
CA VAL A 403 17.89 -3.43 3.27
C VAL A 403 17.59 -4.43 2.16
N LEU A 404 18.21 -4.28 0.99
CA LEU A 404 17.98 -5.15 -0.17
C LEU A 404 18.21 -6.65 0.12
N PRO A 405 19.14 -7.08 0.99
CA PRO A 405 19.30 -8.50 1.37
C PRO A 405 18.05 -9.16 1.95
N ARG A 406 17.08 -8.39 2.44
CA ARG A 406 15.77 -8.92 2.87
C ARG A 406 15.03 -9.64 1.74
N ALA A 407 15.25 -9.25 0.48
CA ALA A 407 14.65 -9.92 -0.69
C ALA A 407 15.09 -11.40 -0.78
N GLU A 408 16.36 -11.69 -0.54
CA GLU A 408 16.87 -13.08 -0.54
C GLU A 408 16.34 -13.89 0.65
N TYR A 409 16.22 -13.27 1.82
CA TYR A 409 15.60 -13.90 2.99
C TYR A 409 14.17 -14.36 2.66
N HIS A 410 13.35 -13.50 2.08
CA HIS A 410 11.96 -13.84 1.69
C HIS A 410 11.92 -14.96 0.65
N TYR A 411 12.78 -14.93 -0.35
CA TYR A 411 12.87 -16.01 -1.33
C TYR A 411 13.22 -17.35 -0.66
N LYS A 412 14.26 -17.38 0.16
CA LYS A 412 14.68 -18.62 0.86
C LYS A 412 13.59 -19.16 1.79
N SER A 413 12.89 -18.29 2.49
CA SER A 413 11.77 -18.67 3.35
C SER A 413 10.64 -19.32 2.53
N ALA A 414 10.24 -18.69 1.44
CA ALA A 414 9.12 -19.12 0.62
C ALA A 414 9.33 -20.48 -0.05
N VAL A 415 10.51 -20.70 -0.65
CA VAL A 415 10.79 -21.95 -1.40
C VAL A 415 10.94 -23.19 -0.51
N SER A 416 10.92 -23.04 0.80
CA SER A 416 10.85 -24.18 1.75
C SER A 416 9.50 -24.91 1.68
N GLY A 417 8.48 -24.28 1.05
CA GLY A 417 7.16 -24.84 0.83
C GLY A 417 6.22 -24.81 2.06
N SER A 418 5.02 -25.34 1.88
CA SER A 418 3.93 -25.28 2.87
C SER A 418 3.77 -26.55 3.72
N SER A 419 4.54 -27.59 3.44
CA SER A 419 4.33 -28.92 4.05
C SER A 419 4.31 -28.88 5.59
N ASN A 420 5.22 -28.14 6.22
CA ASN A 420 5.25 -28.02 7.69
C ASN A 420 4.08 -27.18 8.21
N ILE A 421 3.63 -26.19 7.45
CA ILE A 421 2.52 -25.30 7.80
C ILE A 421 1.21 -26.09 7.78
N MET A 422 0.96 -26.84 6.71
CA MET A 422 -0.31 -27.56 6.51
C MET A 422 -0.44 -28.82 7.36
N LYS A 423 0.66 -29.43 7.79
CA LYS A 423 0.64 -30.59 8.70
C LYS A 423 0.44 -30.19 10.15
N PHE A 424 0.67 -28.95 10.53
CA PHE A 424 0.53 -28.50 11.91
C PHE A 424 -0.93 -28.48 12.33
N LYS A 425 -1.25 -29.11 13.45
CA LYS A 425 -2.58 -29.10 14.06
C LYS A 425 -2.59 -28.08 15.19
N PHE A 426 -3.41 -27.04 15.03
CA PHE A 426 -3.71 -26.11 16.11
C PHE A 426 -4.71 -26.78 17.06
N ASN A 427 -4.33 -26.96 18.33
CA ASN A 427 -5.20 -27.53 19.37
C ASN A 427 -6.08 -26.45 20.00
#